data_4aed741fffe71d8c9fc5aeeca919bad1
#
_entry.id   4aed741fffe71d8c9fc5aeeca919bad1
#
_cell.length_a   1.000
_cell.length_b   1.000
_cell.length_c   1.000
_cell.angle_alpha   90.00
_cell.angle_beta   90.00
_cell.angle_gamma   90.00
#
_symmetry.space_group_name_H-M   'P 1'
#
loop_
_entity.id
_entity.type
_entity.pdbx_description
1 polymer ?
#
loop_
_entity_poly.entity_id
_entity_poly.type
_entity_poly.pdbx_seq_one_letter_code
_entity_poly.pdbx_strand_id
1 'polypeptide(L)'
;APQYKSKLRKVYLEKEVPSNLRKKLNLPDTDEGIDLIAETNDKEYWAIQCKYRSDSNETLTVKEDLSTFNNLAFTHCKNITHGIVCATVNRPPKKIKLLKSIGFELLETWLGLDDGDLFTQIKAKCVGKRFKPIILKPRPHQVAAIKKTIDHFKSNERGKIIMPCGTGKSLTAFWIAKKMRVKSIL
;
A
#
# COMPACT_ATOMS: atom_id res chain seq x y z
N ALA A 1 -2.72 0.51 1.79
CA ALA A 1 -1.31 0.22 1.52
C ALA A 1 -0.52 1.53 1.50
N PRO A 2 0.77 1.57 1.92
CA PRO A 2 1.55 2.79 2.02
C PRO A 2 1.62 3.60 0.73
N GLN A 3 1.71 2.93 -0.44
CA GLN A 3 1.76 3.57 -1.75
C GLN A 3 0.52 4.39 -2.11
N TYR A 4 -0.60 4.14 -1.45
CA TYR A 4 -1.84 4.89 -1.68
C TYR A 4 -2.10 5.99 -0.64
N LYS A 5 -1.31 6.05 0.43
CA LYS A 5 -1.51 7.00 1.54
C LYS A 5 -1.52 8.47 1.09
N SER A 6 -0.70 8.80 0.10
CA SER A 6 -0.63 10.15 -0.47
C SER A 6 -1.67 10.42 -1.56
N LYS A 7 -2.32 9.40 -2.08
CA LYS A 7 -3.30 9.51 -3.17
C LYS A 7 -4.74 9.49 -2.68
N LEU A 8 -5.03 8.64 -1.68
CA LEU A 8 -6.39 8.42 -1.19
C LEU A 8 -6.72 9.38 -0.05
N ARG A 9 -7.82 10.08 -0.20
CA ARG A 9 -8.43 10.95 0.81
C ARG A 9 -9.25 10.14 1.81
N LYS A 10 -10.10 9.25 1.29
CA LYS A 10 -11.00 8.44 2.10
C LYS A 10 -11.30 7.10 1.42
N VAL A 11 -11.52 6.08 2.22
CA VAL A 11 -11.94 4.75 1.75
C VAL A 11 -13.16 4.34 2.56
N TYR A 12 -14.18 3.85 1.87
CA TYR A 12 -15.43 3.36 2.45
C TYR A 12 -15.55 1.87 2.18
N LEU A 13 -16.02 1.09 3.15
CA LEU A 13 -16.62 -0.20 2.84
C LEU A 13 -17.87 0.04 1.97
N GLU A 14 -18.17 -0.86 1.06
CA GLU A 14 -19.31 -0.70 0.15
C GLU A 14 -20.60 -0.34 0.92
N LYS A 15 -20.88 -1.04 2.02
CA LYS A 15 -22.04 -0.81 2.91
C LYS A 15 -22.04 0.53 3.65
N GLU A 16 -20.88 1.17 3.79
CA GLU A 16 -20.70 2.44 4.51
C GLU A 16 -20.64 3.65 3.58
N VAL A 17 -20.82 3.44 2.27
CA VAL A 17 -20.84 4.54 1.29
C VAL A 17 -22.04 5.43 1.57
N PRO A 18 -21.84 6.76 1.80
CA PRO A 18 -22.93 7.69 2.05
C PRO A 18 -23.96 7.70 0.92
N SER A 19 -25.25 7.86 1.25
CA SER A 19 -26.35 7.78 0.28
C SER A 19 -26.23 8.78 -0.89
N ASN A 20 -25.70 9.97 -0.64
CA ASN A 20 -25.44 10.95 -1.68
C ASN A 20 -24.33 10.49 -2.65
N LEU A 21 -23.29 9.86 -2.12
CA LEU A 21 -22.20 9.32 -2.91
C LEU A 21 -22.63 8.06 -3.67
N ARG A 22 -23.43 7.18 -3.05
CA ARG A 22 -24.02 6.00 -3.68
C ARG A 22 -24.84 6.40 -4.92
N LYS A 23 -25.69 7.40 -4.80
CA LYS A 23 -26.46 7.97 -5.93
C LYS A 23 -25.57 8.57 -7.01
N LYS A 24 -24.53 9.34 -6.62
CA LYS A 24 -23.58 9.95 -7.54
C LYS A 24 -22.82 8.91 -8.39
N LEU A 25 -22.48 7.79 -7.77
CA LEU A 25 -21.73 6.70 -8.43
C LEU A 25 -22.65 5.67 -9.10
N ASN A 26 -23.95 5.77 -8.93
CA ASN A 26 -24.93 4.77 -9.37
C ASN A 26 -24.58 3.37 -8.86
N LEU A 27 -24.21 3.28 -7.57
CA LEU A 27 -23.91 2.00 -6.93
C LEU A 27 -25.22 1.21 -6.74
N PRO A 28 -25.24 -0.11 -6.98
CA PRO A 28 -26.40 -0.95 -6.70
C PRO A 28 -26.67 -1.02 -5.20
N ASP A 29 -27.91 -1.38 -4.86
CA ASP A 29 -28.31 -1.56 -3.44
C ASP A 29 -27.81 -2.87 -2.84
N THR A 30 -27.44 -3.82 -3.67
CA THR A 30 -26.89 -5.14 -3.31
C THR A 30 -25.39 -5.19 -3.57
N ASP A 31 -24.68 -6.01 -2.76
CA ASP A 31 -23.26 -6.25 -2.94
C ASP A 31 -23.04 -7.15 -4.19
N GLU A 32 -22.58 -6.53 -5.26
CA GLU A 32 -22.39 -7.18 -6.56
C GLU A 32 -20.93 -7.21 -7.03
N GLY A 33 -19.97 -7.18 -6.10
CA GLY A 33 -18.56 -7.40 -6.40
C GLY A 33 -17.67 -6.15 -6.37
N ILE A 34 -18.10 -5.06 -5.72
CA ILE A 34 -17.25 -3.96 -5.29
C ILE A 34 -17.21 -3.99 -3.76
N ASP A 35 -16.06 -4.28 -3.17
CA ASP A 35 -15.92 -4.38 -1.72
C ASP A 35 -15.68 -3.01 -1.07
N LEU A 36 -14.95 -2.12 -1.77
CA LEU A 36 -14.62 -0.78 -1.24
C LEU A 36 -14.71 0.28 -2.34
N ILE A 37 -15.05 1.49 -1.91
CA ILE A 37 -14.96 2.70 -2.74
C ILE A 37 -13.92 3.62 -2.11
N ALA A 38 -12.96 4.08 -2.91
CA ALA A 38 -11.96 5.06 -2.49
C ALA A 38 -12.18 6.40 -3.20
N GLU A 39 -12.10 7.49 -2.43
CA GLU A 39 -12.04 8.86 -2.92
C GLU A 39 -10.58 9.32 -2.90
N THR A 40 -10.09 9.83 -4.03
CA THR A 40 -8.74 10.39 -4.13
C THR A 40 -8.68 11.85 -3.69
N ASN A 41 -7.46 12.37 -3.50
CA ASN A 41 -7.25 13.79 -3.22
C ASN A 41 -7.71 14.68 -4.40
N ASP A 42 -7.68 14.14 -5.62
CA ASP A 42 -8.12 14.80 -6.86
C ASP A 42 -9.63 14.67 -7.11
N LYS A 43 -10.37 14.14 -6.12
CA LYS A 43 -11.83 13.92 -6.17
C LYS A 43 -12.27 12.88 -7.22
N GLU A 44 -11.39 12.00 -7.62
CA GLU A 44 -11.73 10.82 -8.40
C GLU A 44 -12.25 9.70 -7.49
N TYR A 45 -12.95 8.73 -8.07
CA TYR A 45 -13.46 7.57 -7.35
C TYR A 45 -12.91 6.28 -7.94
N TRP A 46 -12.40 5.43 -7.07
CA TRP A 46 -11.83 4.14 -7.43
C TRP A 46 -12.66 3.02 -6.80
N ALA A 47 -12.94 1.98 -7.58
CA ALA A 47 -13.55 0.77 -7.07
C ALA A 47 -12.48 -0.26 -6.69
N ILE A 48 -12.68 -0.97 -5.59
CA ILE A 48 -11.72 -1.96 -5.10
C ILE A 48 -12.45 -3.28 -4.88
N GLN A 49 -11.88 -4.37 -5.38
CA GLN A 49 -12.32 -5.73 -5.11
C GLN A 49 -11.23 -6.51 -4.40
N CYS A 50 -11.61 -7.32 -3.40
CA CYS A 50 -10.73 -8.19 -2.63
C CYS A 50 -11.01 -9.66 -2.98
N LYS A 51 -9.98 -10.40 -3.40
CA LYS A 51 -10.06 -11.82 -3.75
C LYS A 51 -9.11 -12.65 -2.91
N TYR A 52 -9.68 -13.46 -2.02
CA TYR A 52 -8.91 -14.43 -1.26
C TYR A 52 -8.81 -15.76 -2.04
N ARG A 53 -7.62 -16.33 -2.09
CA ARG A 53 -7.35 -17.69 -2.51
C ARG A 53 -6.45 -18.37 -1.49
N SER A 54 -6.79 -19.61 -1.13
CA SER A 54 -5.99 -20.43 -0.19
C SER A 54 -4.68 -20.88 -0.82
N ASP A 55 -4.70 -21.21 -2.12
CA ASP A 55 -3.50 -21.49 -2.89
C ASP A 55 -3.05 -20.22 -3.64
N SER A 56 -1.91 -19.68 -3.26
CA SER A 56 -1.33 -18.50 -3.88
C SER A 56 -0.85 -18.71 -5.33
N ASN A 57 -0.72 -19.95 -5.77
CA ASN A 57 -0.34 -20.30 -7.15
C ASN A 57 -1.53 -20.35 -8.10
N GLU A 58 -2.76 -20.32 -7.58
CA GLU A 58 -3.93 -20.15 -8.42
C GLU A 58 -3.83 -18.87 -9.26
N THR A 59 -4.44 -18.87 -10.41
CA THR A 59 -4.48 -17.71 -11.30
C THR A 59 -5.92 -17.21 -11.39
N LEU A 60 -6.12 -15.93 -11.10
CA LEU A 60 -7.40 -15.29 -11.33
C LEU A 60 -7.73 -15.31 -12.84
N THR A 61 -9.00 -15.53 -13.17
CA THR A 61 -9.49 -15.43 -14.54
C THR A 61 -10.32 -14.17 -14.73
N VAL A 62 -10.18 -13.54 -15.89
CA VAL A 62 -10.96 -12.32 -16.20
C VAL A 62 -12.46 -12.67 -16.27
N LYS A 63 -12.79 -13.81 -16.85
CA LYS A 63 -14.19 -14.24 -17.08
C LYS A 63 -14.91 -14.59 -15.79
N GLU A 64 -14.31 -15.37 -14.92
CA GLU A 64 -14.99 -15.92 -13.73
C GLU A 64 -14.82 -15.03 -12.52
N ASP A 65 -13.62 -14.47 -12.33
CA ASP A 65 -13.30 -13.73 -11.10
C ASP A 65 -13.53 -12.22 -11.21
N LEU A 66 -13.36 -11.62 -12.39
CA LEU A 66 -13.29 -10.18 -12.56
C LEU A 66 -14.34 -9.60 -13.50
N SER A 67 -15.11 -10.42 -14.22
CA SER A 67 -16.10 -9.93 -15.18
C SER A 67 -17.19 -9.09 -14.51
N THR A 68 -17.70 -9.54 -13.38
CA THR A 68 -18.73 -8.83 -12.61
C THR A 68 -18.18 -7.50 -12.09
N PHE A 69 -17.00 -7.50 -11.48
CA PHE A 69 -16.36 -6.29 -11.01
C PHE A 69 -16.11 -5.29 -12.15
N ASN A 70 -15.55 -5.76 -13.26
CA ASN A 70 -15.26 -4.91 -14.40
C ASN A 70 -16.53 -4.30 -15.01
N ASN A 71 -17.56 -5.10 -15.19
CA ASN A 71 -18.83 -4.63 -15.72
C ASN A 71 -19.50 -3.64 -14.76
N LEU A 72 -19.55 -3.97 -13.46
CA LEU A 72 -20.16 -3.12 -12.46
C LEU A 72 -19.43 -1.79 -12.35
N ALA A 73 -18.09 -1.80 -12.18
CA ALA A 73 -17.31 -0.60 -11.95
C ALA A 73 -17.27 0.34 -13.17
N PHE A 74 -17.20 -0.21 -14.39
CA PHE A 74 -16.93 0.60 -15.58
C PHE A 74 -18.06 0.68 -16.60
N THR A 75 -19.13 -0.10 -16.42
CA THR A 75 -20.31 -0.07 -17.29
C THR A 75 -21.56 0.40 -16.56
N HIS A 76 -21.82 -0.15 -15.37
CA HIS A 76 -23.01 0.18 -14.59
C HIS A 76 -22.80 1.44 -13.73
N CYS A 77 -21.72 1.49 -12.96
CA CYS A 77 -21.40 2.63 -12.12
C CYS A 77 -20.96 3.83 -12.96
N LYS A 78 -21.15 5.04 -12.38
CA LYS A 78 -20.74 6.31 -12.99
C LYS A 78 -19.58 6.90 -12.18
N ASN A 79 -18.73 7.65 -12.87
CA ASN A 79 -17.64 8.41 -12.22
C ASN A 79 -16.57 7.54 -11.52
N ILE A 80 -16.52 6.24 -11.80
CA ILE A 80 -15.40 5.37 -11.40
C ILE A 80 -14.31 5.51 -12.47
N THR A 81 -13.14 6.00 -12.08
CA THR A 81 -12.02 6.24 -12.99
C THR A 81 -11.00 5.12 -12.99
N HIS A 82 -10.91 4.36 -11.89
CA HIS A 82 -9.92 3.30 -11.74
C HIS A 82 -10.44 2.16 -10.86
N GLY A 83 -9.98 0.95 -11.16
CA GLY A 83 -10.23 -0.24 -10.35
C GLY A 83 -8.95 -0.78 -9.73
N ILE A 84 -9.06 -1.36 -8.54
CA ILE A 84 -7.97 -2.10 -7.90
C ILE A 84 -8.49 -3.47 -7.51
N VAL A 85 -7.78 -4.52 -7.90
CA VAL A 85 -8.00 -5.88 -7.43
C VAL A 85 -6.91 -6.25 -6.46
N CYS A 86 -7.29 -6.46 -5.20
CA CYS A 86 -6.43 -6.92 -4.12
C CYS A 86 -6.57 -8.44 -4.00
N ALA A 87 -5.50 -9.20 -4.19
CA ALA A 87 -5.59 -10.66 -4.17
C ALA A 87 -4.43 -11.35 -3.46
N THR A 88 -4.70 -12.53 -2.90
CA THR A 88 -3.71 -13.40 -2.26
C THR A 88 -3.05 -14.38 -3.22
N VAL A 89 -2.95 -14.04 -4.50
CA VAL A 89 -2.27 -14.82 -5.52
C VAL A 89 -0.95 -14.19 -5.94
N ASN A 90 -0.03 -14.99 -6.48
CA ASN A 90 1.30 -14.54 -6.88
C ASN A 90 1.34 -13.83 -8.23
N ARG A 91 0.36 -14.05 -9.10
CA ARG A 91 0.38 -13.57 -10.49
C ARG A 91 -0.96 -12.95 -10.90
N PRO A 92 -0.93 -11.89 -11.72
CA PRO A 92 -2.14 -11.32 -12.29
C PRO A 92 -2.74 -12.26 -13.36
N PRO A 93 -4.01 -12.04 -13.76
CA PRO A 93 -4.63 -12.84 -14.81
C PRO A 93 -3.88 -12.71 -16.14
N LYS A 94 -3.80 -13.81 -16.90
CA LYS A 94 -3.09 -13.86 -18.20
C LYS A 94 -3.61 -12.83 -19.22
N LYS A 95 -4.90 -12.52 -19.19
CA LYS A 95 -5.55 -11.55 -20.11
C LYS A 95 -5.66 -10.15 -19.54
N ILE A 96 -4.67 -9.70 -18.79
CA ILE A 96 -4.65 -8.39 -18.12
C ILE A 96 -4.86 -7.21 -19.09
N LYS A 97 -4.47 -7.34 -20.36
CA LYS A 97 -4.64 -6.30 -21.39
C LYS A 97 -6.09 -5.93 -21.64
N LEU A 98 -7.06 -6.78 -21.28
CA LEU A 98 -8.49 -6.50 -21.37
C LEU A 98 -8.98 -5.58 -20.25
N LEU A 99 -8.17 -5.33 -19.23
CA LEU A 99 -8.52 -4.62 -18.00
C LEU A 99 -7.73 -3.30 -17.90
N LYS A 100 -7.89 -2.42 -18.88
CA LYS A 100 -7.06 -1.20 -19.04
C LYS A 100 -7.06 -0.26 -17.84
N SER A 101 -8.14 -0.22 -17.07
CA SER A 101 -8.30 0.68 -15.92
C SER A 101 -8.20 -0.03 -14.57
N ILE A 102 -7.68 -1.26 -14.53
CA ILE A 102 -7.59 -2.05 -13.30
C ILE A 102 -6.13 -2.30 -12.96
N GLY A 103 -5.74 -1.87 -11.76
CA GLY A 103 -4.47 -2.22 -11.12
C GLY A 103 -4.62 -3.47 -10.25
N PHE A 104 -3.49 -4.14 -9.98
CA PHE A 104 -3.45 -5.36 -9.16
C PHE A 104 -2.49 -5.19 -8.00
N GLU A 105 -2.97 -5.50 -6.79
CA GLU A 105 -2.18 -5.64 -5.57
C GLU A 105 -2.18 -7.11 -5.17
N LEU A 106 -1.08 -7.78 -5.45
CA LEU A 106 -0.94 -9.23 -5.30
C LEU A 106 -0.27 -9.61 -3.97
N LEU A 107 -0.11 -10.91 -3.73
CA LEU A 107 0.44 -11.44 -2.48
C LEU A 107 1.78 -10.82 -2.10
N GLU A 108 2.70 -10.62 -3.04
CA GLU A 108 4.02 -10.02 -2.80
C GLU A 108 3.89 -8.61 -2.19
N THR A 109 2.95 -7.80 -2.68
CA THR A 109 2.66 -6.48 -2.11
C THR A 109 2.27 -6.58 -0.64
N TRP A 110 1.43 -7.55 -0.29
CA TRP A 110 0.96 -7.74 1.09
C TRP A 110 2.05 -8.27 2.01
N LEU A 111 2.85 -9.24 1.55
CA LEU A 111 3.98 -9.76 2.30
C LEU A 111 5.05 -8.69 2.53
N GLY A 112 5.32 -7.85 1.53
CA GLY A 112 6.26 -6.73 1.66
C GLY A 112 5.83 -5.64 2.64
N LEU A 113 4.56 -5.59 3.03
CA LEU A 113 4.06 -4.66 4.03
C LEU A 113 4.30 -5.12 5.48
N ASP A 114 4.65 -6.38 5.69
CA ASP A 114 4.80 -6.97 7.03
C ASP A 114 6.10 -6.56 7.75
N ASP A 115 7.02 -5.92 7.05
CA ASP A 115 8.28 -5.40 7.62
C ASP A 115 8.09 -4.30 8.69
N GLY A 116 6.87 -3.85 8.95
CA GLY A 116 6.61 -2.69 9.80
C GLY A 116 5.44 -2.82 10.77
N ASP A 117 5.18 -3.98 11.34
CA ASP A 117 4.07 -4.16 12.29
C ASP A 117 2.67 -3.80 11.74
N LEU A 118 2.49 -3.69 10.41
CA LEU A 118 1.24 -3.26 9.81
C LEU A 118 0.06 -4.16 10.23
N PHE A 119 0.22 -5.46 10.16
CA PHE A 119 -0.84 -6.40 10.55
C PHE A 119 -1.12 -6.36 12.05
N THR A 120 -0.10 -6.14 12.88
CA THR A 120 -0.26 -5.92 14.32
C THR A 120 -1.04 -4.63 14.59
N GLN A 121 -0.78 -3.56 13.83
CA GLN A 121 -1.53 -2.31 13.91
C GLN A 121 -2.99 -2.50 13.49
N ILE A 122 -3.24 -3.22 12.40
CA ILE A 122 -4.59 -3.53 11.92
C ILE A 122 -5.34 -4.33 12.99
N LYS A 123 -4.75 -5.42 13.50
CA LYS A 123 -5.36 -6.23 14.57
C LYS A 123 -5.69 -5.40 15.81
N ALA A 124 -4.78 -4.53 16.24
CA ALA A 124 -5.03 -3.66 17.38
C ALA A 124 -6.21 -2.71 17.13
N LYS A 125 -6.31 -2.11 15.94
CA LYS A 125 -7.44 -1.25 15.57
C LYS A 125 -8.77 -1.99 15.50
N CYS A 126 -8.79 -3.21 14.96
CA CYS A 126 -10.00 -4.03 14.88
C CYS A 126 -10.58 -4.36 16.26
N VAL A 127 -9.75 -4.45 17.30
CA VAL A 127 -10.18 -4.69 18.71
C VAL A 127 -10.24 -3.40 19.53
N GLY A 128 -10.25 -2.23 18.91
CA GLY A 128 -10.35 -0.93 19.59
C GLY A 128 -9.13 -0.52 20.42
N LYS A 129 -8.00 -1.22 20.28
CA LYS A 129 -6.77 -0.92 21.02
C LYS A 129 -5.94 0.14 20.29
N ARG A 130 -5.35 1.07 21.04
CA ARG A 130 -4.36 2.00 20.47
C ARG A 130 -3.04 1.27 20.24
N PHE A 131 -2.58 1.24 19.01
CA PHE A 131 -1.24 0.76 18.68
C PHE A 131 -0.22 1.88 18.95
N LYS A 132 0.83 1.56 19.69
CA LYS A 132 2.00 2.42 19.83
C LYS A 132 3.08 1.88 18.91
N PRO A 133 3.46 2.57 17.83
CA PRO A 133 4.52 2.10 16.94
C PRO A 133 5.83 1.98 17.71
N ILE A 134 6.58 0.92 17.45
CA ILE A 134 7.94 0.78 17.96
C ILE A 134 8.82 1.78 17.20
N ILE A 135 9.18 2.87 17.86
CA ILE A 135 10.13 3.82 17.29
C ILE A 135 11.53 3.25 17.48
N LEU A 136 12.10 2.73 16.42
CA LEU A 136 13.48 2.25 16.42
C LEU A 136 14.42 3.43 16.72
N LYS A 137 15.22 3.29 17.77
CA LYS A 137 16.26 4.25 18.11
C LYS A 137 17.62 3.69 17.71
N PRO A 138 18.55 4.56 17.25
CA PRO A 138 19.90 4.10 16.94
C PRO A 138 20.59 3.52 18.19
N ARG A 139 21.24 2.37 18.04
CA ARG A 139 22.07 1.77 19.08
C ARG A 139 23.35 2.62 19.29
N PRO A 140 24.08 2.50 20.41
CA PRO A 140 25.25 3.33 20.71
C PRO A 140 26.30 3.37 19.59
N HIS A 141 26.65 2.21 19.00
CA HIS A 141 27.57 2.11 17.89
C HIS A 141 27.04 2.81 16.60
N GLN A 142 25.74 2.75 16.36
CA GLN A 142 25.10 3.45 15.24
C GLN A 142 25.09 4.96 15.46
N VAL A 143 24.86 5.43 16.69
CA VAL A 143 24.94 6.85 17.05
C VAL A 143 26.35 7.39 16.78
N ALA A 144 27.37 6.63 17.20
CA ALA A 144 28.76 7.00 16.93
C ALA A 144 29.07 7.07 15.42
N ALA A 145 28.63 6.07 14.66
CA ALA A 145 28.80 6.05 13.21
C ALA A 145 28.08 7.22 12.53
N ILE A 146 26.82 7.49 12.91
CA ILE A 146 26.05 8.64 12.38
C ILE A 146 26.77 9.96 12.63
N LYS A 147 27.25 10.18 13.87
CA LYS A 147 27.97 11.42 14.23
C LYS A 147 29.23 11.59 13.38
N LYS A 148 30.10 10.57 13.36
CA LYS A 148 31.33 10.59 12.57
C LYS A 148 31.08 10.85 11.08
N THR A 149 30.03 10.25 10.51
CA THR A 149 29.68 10.42 9.11
C THR A 149 29.23 11.85 8.81
N ILE A 150 28.36 12.41 9.66
CA ILE A 150 27.89 13.78 9.48
C ILE A 150 29.04 14.78 9.60
N ASP A 151 29.93 14.58 10.58
CA ASP A 151 31.11 15.45 10.75
C ASP A 151 32.06 15.31 9.56
N HIS A 152 32.24 14.11 9.02
CA HIS A 152 33.07 13.89 7.83
C HIS A 152 32.51 14.63 6.59
N PHE A 153 31.21 14.58 6.37
CA PHE A 153 30.59 15.26 5.21
C PHE A 153 30.49 16.78 5.32
N LYS A 154 30.96 17.40 6.41
CA LYS A 154 31.11 18.86 6.48
C LYS A 154 32.25 19.38 5.59
N SER A 155 33.26 18.53 5.36
CA SER A 155 34.49 18.90 4.60
C SER A 155 34.82 17.93 3.47
N ASN A 156 34.03 16.88 3.25
CA ASN A 156 34.30 15.87 2.24
C ASN A 156 33.01 15.52 1.49
N GLU A 157 33.12 15.37 0.19
CA GLU A 157 31.97 15.00 -0.67
C GLU A 157 31.68 13.48 -0.69
N ARG A 158 32.67 12.68 -0.33
CA ARG A 158 32.57 11.20 -0.38
C ARG A 158 33.11 10.58 0.90
N GLY A 159 32.58 9.42 1.27
CA GLY A 159 33.02 8.68 2.44
C GLY A 159 32.68 7.20 2.36
N LYS A 160 33.35 6.39 3.18
CA LYS A 160 33.09 4.96 3.31
C LYS A 160 32.84 4.62 4.77
N ILE A 161 31.72 3.93 5.02
CA ILE A 161 31.37 3.41 6.35
C ILE A 161 31.54 1.90 6.32
N ILE A 162 32.39 1.38 7.20
CA ILE A 162 32.58 -0.07 7.37
C ILE A 162 31.92 -0.49 8.68
N MET A 163 30.97 -1.40 8.59
CA MET A 163 30.23 -1.94 9.73
C MET A 163 30.11 -3.47 9.57
N PRO A 164 30.23 -4.27 10.65
CA PRO A 164 30.04 -5.71 10.61
C PRO A 164 28.65 -6.11 10.10
N CYS A 165 28.49 -7.36 9.66
CA CYS A 165 27.17 -7.91 9.30
C CYS A 165 26.26 -7.92 10.54
N GLY A 166 24.94 -7.75 10.34
CA GLY A 166 23.95 -7.76 11.42
C GLY A 166 23.91 -6.51 12.29
N THR A 167 24.77 -5.51 12.11
CA THR A 167 24.81 -4.28 12.93
C THR A 167 23.81 -3.20 12.50
N GLY A 168 22.95 -3.49 11.51
CA GLY A 168 21.92 -2.56 11.05
C GLY A 168 22.45 -1.44 10.15
N LYS A 169 23.33 -1.78 9.18
CA LYS A 169 23.88 -0.84 8.21
C LYS A 169 22.82 0.00 7.49
N SER A 170 21.77 -0.63 6.99
CA SER A 170 20.69 0.05 6.25
C SER A 170 19.96 1.09 7.11
N LEU A 171 19.66 0.74 8.38
CA LEU A 171 19.05 1.69 9.33
C LEU A 171 20.00 2.84 9.64
N THR A 172 21.29 2.57 9.78
CA THR A 172 22.31 3.61 10.03
C THR A 172 22.37 4.58 8.85
N ALA A 173 22.40 4.07 7.61
CA ALA A 173 22.37 4.88 6.40
C ALA A 173 21.10 5.73 6.33
N PHE A 174 19.93 5.14 6.62
CA PHE A 174 18.65 5.85 6.69
C PHE A 174 18.69 7.01 7.69
N TRP A 175 19.21 6.81 8.90
CA TRP A 175 19.30 7.87 9.91
C TRP A 175 20.29 8.97 9.53
N ILE A 176 21.39 8.62 8.85
CA ILE A 176 22.34 9.60 8.30
C ILE A 176 21.62 10.48 7.28
N ALA A 177 21.00 9.88 6.28
CA ALA A 177 20.27 10.58 5.23
C ALA A 177 19.15 11.48 5.80
N LYS A 178 18.39 10.98 6.78
CA LYS A 178 17.37 11.76 7.49
C LYS A 178 17.94 12.97 8.21
N LYS A 179 19.10 12.82 8.89
CA LYS A 179 19.77 13.94 9.57
C LYS A 179 20.39 14.94 8.60
N MET A 180 20.91 14.47 7.49
CA MET A 180 21.46 15.33 6.43
C MET A 180 20.39 16.01 5.57
N ARG A 181 19.10 15.67 5.77
CA ARG A 181 17.95 16.20 5.01
C ARG A 181 18.11 16.07 3.50
N VAL A 182 18.70 14.97 3.04
CA VAL A 182 18.85 14.71 1.60
C VAL A 182 17.49 14.57 0.91
N LYS A 183 17.39 15.05 -0.33
CA LYS A 183 16.14 15.05 -1.11
C LYS A 183 15.80 13.67 -1.69
N SER A 184 16.81 12.86 -1.98
CA SER A 184 16.65 11.50 -2.49
C SER A 184 17.73 10.57 -1.95
N ILE A 185 17.43 9.28 -1.87
CA ILE A 185 18.33 8.20 -1.52
C ILE A 185 18.18 7.16 -2.63
N LEU A 186 19.29 6.78 -3.26
CA LEU A 186 19.36 5.75 -4.30
C LEU A 186 19.77 4.41 -3.68
#